data_d66eea84f874abf2381a2d91ca1982e8
#
_entry.id   d66eea84f874abf2381a2d91ca1982e8
#
_cell.length_a   1.000
_cell.length_b   1.000
_cell.length_c   1.000
_cell.angle_alpha   90.00
_cell.angle_beta   90.00
_cell.angle_gamma   90.00
#
_symmetry.space_group_name_H-M   'P 1'
#
loop_
_entity.id
_entity.type
_entity.pdbx_description
1 polymer ?
#
loop_
_entity_poly.entity_id
_entity_poly.type
_entity_poly.pdbx_seq_one_letter_code
_entity_poly.pdbx_strand_id
1 'polypeptide(L)'
;MFYSASMADNDRLEHFADLAVRVGANVQPGSGVLVTANTAHLEIARAVVERAYAAGAAWVEVEWSDGPIRRSRLTHASIEALTRTRPWAIERIKEWAAERGVVISLVGDPDPHLFDDVDPAKAAAVRVEEAAAARDALLGQQLRWTVVAAPNPGWATEVFGEPDVERLWEAVATAMRLDEADPVASWQQRNAELAARGRALDALDLAEVRYRSAGTDLTVGLLPGTRWTGGGGTDPDGLAFLPNIPTEEVFTSPDRRRADGTIRLTKPVIVGGQVVEGLTVTFSGGRITDVTAASGAESVRAQLNTDDGARSLGEVSLVDRDSRIARAGILFHNTLFDENAGCHVAWGQSFPFAVTGGLDKSEEERYEIGLNRSAVHTDVVIGGEGMAVTGTGPAGTVEIIRDDEWVLQV
;
A
#
# COMPACT_ATOMS: atom_id res chain seq x y z
N MET A 1 8.00 -32.35 11.79
CA MET A 1 8.54 -31.99 13.10
C MET A 1 7.72 -30.78 13.55
N PHE A 2 6.81 -30.93 14.50
CA PHE A 2 5.98 -29.81 14.97
C PHE A 2 6.88 -28.96 15.86
N TYR A 3 7.13 -27.74 15.42
CA TYR A 3 7.76 -26.71 16.26
C TYR A 3 6.76 -26.41 17.38
N SER A 4 7.10 -26.70 18.62
CA SER A 4 6.36 -26.19 19.77
C SER A 4 6.75 -24.72 19.90
N ALA A 5 5.88 -23.81 19.40
CA ALA A 5 6.06 -22.38 19.60
C ALA A 5 6.21 -22.08 21.11
N SER A 6 7.06 -21.13 21.44
CA SER A 6 7.16 -20.62 22.81
C SER A 6 5.87 -19.88 23.20
N MET A 7 5.59 -19.68 24.49
CA MET A 7 4.43 -18.86 24.91
C MET A 7 4.48 -17.46 24.32
N ALA A 8 5.68 -16.84 24.22
CA ALA A 8 5.87 -15.53 23.60
C ALA A 8 5.55 -15.52 22.10
N ASP A 9 5.82 -16.62 21.39
CA ASP A 9 5.49 -16.76 19.98
C ASP A 9 3.97 -16.86 19.74
N ASN A 10 3.26 -17.56 20.64
CA ASN A 10 1.80 -17.65 20.57
C ASN A 10 1.14 -16.29 20.83
N ASP A 11 1.58 -15.55 21.84
CA ASP A 11 1.03 -14.24 22.18
C ASP A 11 1.23 -13.25 21.00
N ARG A 12 2.40 -13.24 20.37
CA ARG A 12 2.71 -12.40 19.22
C ARG A 12 1.84 -12.74 18.01
N LEU A 13 1.65 -14.03 17.74
CA LEU A 13 0.78 -14.51 16.67
C LEU A 13 -0.69 -14.14 16.91
N GLU A 14 -1.15 -14.25 18.15
CA GLU A 14 -2.48 -13.83 18.55
C GLU A 14 -2.69 -12.32 18.38
N HIS A 15 -1.75 -11.50 18.82
CA HIS A 15 -1.78 -10.05 18.61
C HIS A 15 -1.82 -9.67 17.13
N PHE A 16 -1.00 -10.34 16.30
CA PHE A 16 -1.00 -10.14 14.85
C PHE A 16 -2.37 -10.43 14.24
N ALA A 17 -2.95 -11.59 14.60
CA ALA A 17 -4.27 -11.99 14.11
C ALA A 17 -5.39 -11.05 14.62
N ASP A 18 -5.32 -10.61 15.88
CA ASP A 18 -6.25 -9.62 16.43
C ASP A 18 -6.18 -8.29 15.68
N LEU A 19 -4.97 -7.81 15.34
CA LEU A 19 -4.83 -6.59 14.54
C LEU A 19 -5.46 -6.75 13.16
N ALA A 20 -5.12 -7.81 12.44
CA ALA A 20 -5.66 -8.05 11.11
C ALA A 20 -7.20 -8.12 11.10
N VAL A 21 -7.78 -8.80 12.10
CA VAL A 21 -9.24 -9.06 12.18
C VAL A 21 -10.00 -7.85 12.74
N ARG A 22 -9.54 -7.25 13.85
CA ARG A 22 -10.31 -6.25 14.61
C ARG A 22 -10.03 -4.82 14.20
N VAL A 23 -8.79 -4.52 13.78
CA VAL A 23 -8.38 -3.19 13.36
C VAL A 23 -8.34 -3.10 11.84
N GLY A 24 -7.58 -4.00 11.19
CA GLY A 24 -7.43 -4.01 9.75
C GLY A 24 -8.76 -4.17 9.05
N ALA A 25 -9.27 -5.36 9.03
CA ALA A 25 -10.50 -5.71 8.33
C ALA A 25 -11.79 -5.36 9.09
N ASN A 26 -11.70 -5.06 10.39
CA ASN A 26 -12.84 -4.76 11.27
C ASN A 26 -14.00 -5.76 11.09
N VAL A 27 -13.71 -7.04 11.24
CA VAL A 27 -14.68 -8.13 11.09
C VAL A 27 -15.82 -7.94 12.08
N GLN A 28 -17.05 -7.94 11.58
CA GLN A 28 -18.27 -7.82 12.39
C GLN A 28 -19.00 -9.16 12.48
N PRO A 29 -19.84 -9.36 13.51
CA PRO A 29 -20.72 -10.53 13.57
C PRO A 29 -21.54 -10.68 12.30
N GLY A 30 -21.53 -11.89 11.72
CA GLY A 30 -22.20 -12.20 10.47
C GLY A 30 -21.39 -11.91 9.19
N SER A 31 -20.20 -11.33 9.28
CA SER A 31 -19.34 -11.11 8.10
C SER A 31 -18.90 -12.43 7.45
N GLY A 32 -18.92 -12.48 6.11
CA GLY A 32 -18.13 -13.43 5.34
C GLY A 32 -16.68 -12.92 5.20
N VAL A 33 -15.69 -13.76 5.43
CA VAL A 33 -14.27 -13.39 5.42
C VAL A 33 -13.49 -14.22 4.43
N LEU A 34 -12.77 -13.57 3.51
CA LEU A 34 -11.78 -14.18 2.63
C LEU A 34 -10.38 -13.87 3.16
N VAL A 35 -9.61 -14.89 3.48
CA VAL A 35 -8.19 -14.78 3.78
C VAL A 35 -7.40 -15.21 2.55
N THR A 36 -6.56 -14.34 2.01
CA THR A 36 -5.62 -14.73 0.95
C THR A 36 -4.23 -14.91 1.55
N ALA A 37 -3.57 -16.02 1.29
CA ALA A 37 -2.30 -16.36 1.91
C ALA A 37 -1.40 -17.19 0.99
N ASN A 38 -0.09 -17.07 1.17
CA ASN A 38 0.85 -18.06 0.63
C ASN A 38 0.89 -19.28 1.56
N THR A 39 1.17 -20.45 0.99
CA THR A 39 1.31 -21.70 1.78
C THR A 39 2.39 -21.61 2.87
N ALA A 40 3.37 -20.71 2.72
CA ALA A 40 4.36 -20.42 3.77
C ALA A 40 3.77 -19.72 5.01
N HIS A 41 2.59 -19.11 4.90
CA HIS A 41 1.92 -18.39 6.00
C HIS A 41 0.88 -19.25 6.74
N LEU A 42 0.98 -20.58 6.67
CA LEU A 42 -0.02 -21.51 7.17
C LEU A 42 -0.44 -21.25 8.63
N GLU A 43 0.53 -21.08 9.53
CA GLU A 43 0.24 -20.90 10.96
C GLU A 43 -0.42 -19.54 11.24
N ILE A 44 0.03 -18.50 10.54
CA ILE A 44 -0.55 -17.15 10.65
C ILE A 44 -1.99 -17.15 10.12
N ALA A 45 -2.23 -17.79 8.97
CA ALA A 45 -3.56 -17.90 8.39
C ALA A 45 -4.53 -18.65 9.33
N ARG A 46 -4.07 -19.71 10.00
CA ARG A 46 -4.86 -20.42 11.00
C ARG A 46 -5.25 -19.52 12.17
N ALA A 47 -4.30 -18.74 12.70
CA ALA A 47 -4.57 -17.80 13.78
C ALA A 47 -5.59 -16.74 13.35
N VAL A 48 -5.47 -16.20 12.13
CA VAL A 48 -6.42 -15.22 11.57
C VAL A 48 -7.82 -15.82 11.43
N VAL A 49 -7.94 -17.08 10.95
CA VAL A 49 -9.22 -17.80 10.84
C VAL A 49 -9.87 -17.97 12.21
N GLU A 50 -9.12 -18.43 13.21
CA GLU A 50 -9.61 -18.59 14.59
C GLU A 50 -10.12 -17.25 15.15
N ARG A 51 -9.37 -16.17 14.96
CA ARG A 51 -9.77 -14.84 15.44
C ARG A 51 -10.96 -14.27 14.68
N ALA A 52 -11.07 -14.53 13.37
CA ALA A 52 -12.23 -14.10 12.59
C ALA A 52 -13.52 -14.77 13.08
N TYR A 53 -13.51 -16.08 13.38
CA TYR A 53 -14.64 -16.75 13.98
C TYR A 53 -14.92 -16.26 15.41
N ALA A 54 -13.89 -16.01 16.21
CA ALA A 54 -14.04 -15.43 17.55
C ALA A 54 -14.66 -14.02 17.51
N ALA A 55 -14.44 -13.25 16.43
CA ALA A 55 -15.07 -11.96 16.17
C ALA A 55 -16.52 -12.08 15.63
N GLY A 56 -17.00 -13.32 15.39
CA GLY A 56 -18.37 -13.59 14.97
C GLY A 56 -18.54 -13.72 13.44
N ALA A 57 -17.48 -13.95 12.68
CA ALA A 57 -17.61 -14.25 11.24
C ALA A 57 -18.58 -15.39 11.02
N ALA A 58 -19.49 -15.25 10.04
CA ALA A 58 -20.44 -16.30 9.68
C ALA A 58 -19.74 -17.48 8.99
N TRP A 59 -18.72 -17.16 8.21
CA TRP A 59 -17.88 -18.14 7.52
C TRP A 59 -16.53 -17.50 7.12
N VAL A 60 -15.50 -18.33 7.00
CA VAL A 60 -14.17 -17.91 6.59
C VAL A 60 -13.67 -18.85 5.50
N GLU A 61 -13.31 -18.30 4.37
CA GLU A 61 -12.65 -18.99 3.26
C GLU A 61 -11.17 -18.62 3.23
N VAL A 62 -10.29 -19.58 2.91
CA VAL A 62 -8.86 -19.32 2.73
C VAL A 62 -8.47 -19.65 1.30
N GLU A 63 -8.01 -18.63 0.55
CA GLU A 63 -7.45 -18.82 -0.79
C GLU A 63 -5.92 -18.90 -0.70
N TRP A 64 -5.39 -20.07 -1.04
CA TRP A 64 -3.96 -20.34 -0.97
C TRP A 64 -3.27 -20.06 -2.29
N SER A 65 -2.12 -19.39 -2.21
CA SER A 65 -1.16 -19.27 -3.30
C SER A 65 0.10 -20.06 -2.99
N ASP A 66 0.72 -20.60 -4.05
CA ASP A 66 1.98 -21.33 -3.97
C ASP A 66 2.89 -20.86 -5.09
N GLY A 67 4.08 -20.37 -4.74
CA GLY A 67 5.03 -19.79 -5.69
C GLY A 67 5.47 -20.77 -6.78
N PRO A 68 5.94 -22.00 -6.46
CA PRO A 68 6.30 -23.03 -7.42
C PRO A 68 5.18 -23.40 -8.39
N ILE A 69 3.95 -23.54 -7.91
CA ILE A 69 2.78 -23.81 -8.78
C ILE A 69 2.55 -22.62 -9.73
N ARG A 70 2.60 -21.40 -9.22
CA ARG A 70 2.46 -20.18 -10.03
C ARG A 70 3.57 -20.10 -11.09
N ARG A 71 4.83 -20.35 -10.71
CA ARG A 71 5.96 -20.38 -11.63
C ARG A 71 5.79 -21.43 -12.73
N SER A 72 5.37 -22.66 -12.36
CA SER A 72 5.08 -23.72 -13.32
C SER A 72 4.02 -23.29 -14.35
N ARG A 73 2.94 -22.64 -13.89
CA ARG A 73 1.90 -22.09 -14.77
C ARG A 73 2.47 -21.04 -15.73
N LEU A 74 3.26 -20.07 -15.23
CA LEU A 74 3.87 -19.03 -16.05
C LEU A 74 4.85 -19.60 -17.09
N THR A 75 5.61 -20.62 -16.71
CA THR A 75 6.60 -21.26 -17.60
C THR A 75 5.91 -22.00 -18.75
N HIS A 76 4.87 -22.78 -18.44
CA HIS A 76 4.31 -23.76 -19.38
C HIS A 76 3.05 -23.30 -20.12
N ALA A 77 2.26 -22.40 -19.56
CA ALA A 77 1.04 -21.95 -20.21
C ALA A 77 1.33 -20.96 -21.35
N SER A 78 0.43 -20.93 -22.35
CA SER A 78 0.45 -19.89 -23.38
C SER A 78 -0.11 -18.58 -22.82
N ILE A 79 0.26 -17.46 -23.42
CA ILE A 79 -0.26 -16.13 -23.07
C ILE A 79 -1.80 -16.13 -23.14
N GLU A 80 -2.39 -16.70 -24.19
CA GLU A 80 -3.84 -16.84 -24.32
C GLU A 80 -4.48 -17.57 -23.14
N ALA A 81 -3.85 -18.65 -22.64
CA ALA A 81 -4.35 -19.37 -21.47
C ALA A 81 -4.18 -18.59 -20.16
N LEU A 82 -3.15 -17.75 -20.06
CA LEU A 82 -2.87 -16.91 -18.90
C LEU A 82 -3.83 -15.72 -18.82
N THR A 83 -4.16 -15.09 -19.95
CA THR A 83 -5.09 -13.95 -20.03
C THR A 83 -6.54 -14.34 -19.84
N ARG A 84 -6.87 -15.62 -20.07
CA ARG A 84 -8.25 -16.08 -20.01
C ARG A 84 -8.83 -15.97 -18.60
N THR A 85 -9.70 -15.00 -18.40
CA THR A 85 -10.50 -14.87 -17.19
C THR A 85 -11.71 -15.82 -17.23
N ARG A 86 -12.05 -16.39 -16.10
CA ARG A 86 -13.24 -17.23 -15.93
C ARG A 86 -14.41 -16.35 -15.47
N PRO A 87 -15.58 -16.39 -16.13
CA PRO A 87 -16.72 -15.57 -15.71
C PRO A 87 -17.08 -15.73 -14.23
N TRP A 88 -17.03 -16.94 -13.70
CA TRP A 88 -17.31 -17.19 -12.27
C TRP A 88 -16.34 -16.49 -11.31
N ALA A 89 -15.10 -16.21 -11.72
CA ALA A 89 -14.15 -15.48 -10.86
C ALA A 89 -14.57 -14.01 -10.70
N ILE A 90 -15.02 -13.38 -11.78
CA ILE A 90 -15.58 -12.01 -11.74
C ILE A 90 -16.88 -11.98 -10.92
N GLU A 91 -17.79 -12.93 -11.16
CA GLU A 91 -19.06 -12.99 -10.42
C GLU A 91 -18.84 -13.21 -8.93
N ARG A 92 -17.86 -14.03 -8.51
CA ARG A 92 -17.47 -14.19 -7.10
C ARG A 92 -17.06 -12.86 -6.47
N ILE A 93 -16.24 -12.05 -7.15
CA ILE A 93 -15.82 -10.74 -6.64
C ILE A 93 -17.04 -9.82 -6.48
N LYS A 94 -17.93 -9.78 -7.44
CA LYS A 94 -19.14 -8.96 -7.39
C LYS A 94 -20.10 -9.38 -6.28
N GLU A 95 -20.30 -10.70 -6.10
CA GLU A 95 -21.12 -11.26 -5.04
C GLU A 95 -20.52 -10.88 -3.68
N TRP A 96 -19.21 -11.06 -3.52
CA TRP A 96 -18.48 -10.67 -2.32
C TRP A 96 -18.65 -9.17 -1.98
N ALA A 97 -18.54 -8.32 -2.99
CA ALA A 97 -18.74 -6.88 -2.83
C ALA A 97 -20.20 -6.55 -2.47
N ALA A 98 -21.18 -7.22 -3.08
CA ALA A 98 -22.60 -7.02 -2.81
C ALA A 98 -22.99 -7.46 -1.38
N GLU A 99 -22.33 -8.49 -0.84
CA GLU A 99 -22.53 -8.99 0.51
C GLU A 99 -21.72 -8.21 1.58
N ARG A 100 -21.00 -7.16 1.21
CA ARG A 100 -20.10 -6.44 2.12
C ARG A 100 -19.06 -7.36 2.76
N GLY A 101 -18.53 -8.28 1.97
CA GLY A 101 -17.51 -9.22 2.42
C GLY A 101 -16.24 -8.53 2.91
N VAL A 102 -15.45 -9.28 3.62
CA VAL A 102 -14.20 -8.81 4.23
C VAL A 102 -13.02 -9.56 3.61
N VAL A 103 -11.94 -8.86 3.28
CA VAL A 103 -10.73 -9.48 2.71
C VAL A 103 -9.53 -9.21 3.63
N ILE A 104 -8.82 -10.27 4.03
CA ILE A 104 -7.57 -10.18 4.78
C ILE A 104 -6.46 -10.80 3.92
N SER A 105 -5.52 -9.98 3.46
CA SER A 105 -4.42 -10.43 2.62
C SER A 105 -3.14 -10.55 3.43
N LEU A 106 -2.64 -11.79 3.55
CA LEU A 106 -1.34 -12.09 4.15
C LEU A 106 -0.28 -12.05 3.06
N VAL A 107 0.57 -11.01 3.09
CA VAL A 107 1.67 -10.82 2.14
C VAL A 107 3.02 -11.14 2.78
N GLY A 108 4.10 -11.06 2.02
CA GLY A 108 5.46 -11.45 2.40
C GLY A 108 5.93 -12.59 1.52
N ASP A 109 6.79 -12.27 0.54
CA ASP A 109 7.22 -13.26 -0.44
C ASP A 109 8.23 -14.24 0.20
N PRO A 110 7.95 -15.56 0.20
CA PRO A 110 8.87 -16.55 0.74
C PRO A 110 10.05 -16.87 -0.20
N ASP A 111 9.99 -16.44 -1.46
CA ASP A 111 11.04 -16.62 -2.45
C ASP A 111 10.99 -15.46 -3.47
N PRO A 112 11.51 -14.27 -3.11
CA PRO A 112 11.43 -13.06 -3.92
C PRO A 112 12.04 -13.21 -5.32
N HIS A 113 13.01 -14.12 -5.48
CA HIS A 113 13.71 -14.36 -6.75
C HIS A 113 13.12 -15.50 -7.60
N LEU A 114 12.05 -16.13 -7.14
CA LEU A 114 11.44 -17.30 -7.82
C LEU A 114 11.03 -17.01 -9.28
N PHE A 115 10.75 -15.76 -9.60
CA PHE A 115 10.22 -15.35 -10.91
C PHE A 115 11.23 -14.56 -11.78
N ASP A 116 12.50 -14.42 -11.37
CA ASP A 116 13.50 -13.60 -12.06
C ASP A 116 13.77 -14.05 -13.52
N ASP A 117 13.60 -15.35 -13.79
CA ASP A 117 13.78 -15.95 -15.12
C ASP A 117 12.47 -16.13 -15.90
N VAL A 118 11.34 -15.66 -15.35
CA VAL A 118 10.03 -15.76 -16.02
C VAL A 118 9.87 -14.63 -17.04
N ASP A 119 9.33 -14.97 -18.21
CA ASP A 119 9.01 -13.98 -19.25
C ASP A 119 8.08 -12.88 -18.68
N PRO A 120 8.54 -11.61 -18.65
CA PRO A 120 7.74 -10.50 -18.12
C PRO A 120 6.39 -10.33 -18.82
N ALA A 121 6.29 -10.64 -20.12
CA ALA A 121 5.02 -10.58 -20.84
C ALA A 121 4.01 -11.61 -20.34
N LYS A 122 4.47 -12.80 -19.94
CA LYS A 122 3.62 -13.82 -19.32
C LYS A 122 3.20 -13.42 -17.90
N ALA A 123 4.12 -12.85 -17.12
CA ALA A 123 3.80 -12.38 -15.77
C ALA A 123 2.73 -11.27 -15.80
N ALA A 124 2.85 -10.32 -16.73
CA ALA A 124 1.90 -9.21 -16.91
C ALA A 124 0.54 -9.65 -17.47
N ALA A 125 0.48 -10.77 -18.18
CA ALA A 125 -0.75 -11.23 -18.84
C ALA A 125 -1.76 -11.91 -17.89
N VAL A 126 -1.38 -12.21 -16.64
CA VAL A 126 -2.19 -13.04 -15.75
C VAL A 126 -3.42 -12.30 -15.22
N ARG A 127 -4.62 -12.82 -15.56
CA ARG A 127 -5.91 -12.43 -14.94
C ARG A 127 -6.18 -10.92 -14.89
N VAL A 128 -5.85 -10.18 -15.93
CA VAL A 128 -5.98 -8.72 -15.97
C VAL A 128 -7.38 -8.25 -15.62
N GLU A 129 -8.42 -8.89 -16.17
CA GLU A 129 -9.82 -8.54 -15.93
C GLU A 129 -10.26 -8.86 -14.48
N GLU A 130 -9.80 -9.99 -13.92
CA GLU A 130 -10.09 -10.38 -12.54
C GLU A 130 -9.42 -9.40 -11.55
N ALA A 131 -8.16 -9.05 -11.81
CA ALA A 131 -7.43 -8.06 -11.02
C ALA A 131 -8.08 -6.66 -11.10
N ALA A 132 -8.56 -6.27 -12.28
CA ALA A 132 -9.29 -5.01 -12.44
C ALA A 132 -10.61 -5.01 -11.64
N ALA A 133 -11.41 -6.07 -11.72
CA ALA A 133 -12.65 -6.18 -10.95
C ALA A 133 -12.41 -6.15 -9.43
N ALA A 134 -11.37 -6.84 -8.95
CA ALA A 134 -10.99 -6.81 -7.53
C ALA A 134 -10.54 -5.41 -7.11
N ARG A 135 -9.67 -4.77 -7.89
CA ARG A 135 -9.23 -3.40 -7.65
C ARG A 135 -10.40 -2.42 -7.59
N ASP A 136 -11.35 -2.51 -8.52
CA ASP A 136 -12.51 -1.62 -8.56
C ASP A 136 -13.39 -1.79 -7.32
N ALA A 137 -13.56 -3.02 -6.81
CA ALA A 137 -14.29 -3.29 -5.59
C ALA A 137 -13.57 -2.71 -4.35
N LEU A 138 -12.24 -2.82 -4.29
CA LEU A 138 -11.42 -2.29 -3.20
C LEU A 138 -11.36 -0.76 -3.23
N LEU A 139 -11.01 -0.15 -4.38
CA LEU A 139 -10.92 1.30 -4.54
C LEU A 139 -12.29 1.98 -4.44
N GLY A 140 -13.37 1.28 -4.79
CA GLY A 140 -14.74 1.70 -4.59
C GLY A 140 -15.21 1.61 -3.13
N GLN A 141 -14.37 1.16 -2.22
CA GLN A 141 -14.69 0.93 -0.81
C GLN A 141 -15.94 0.06 -0.60
N GLN A 142 -16.22 -0.85 -1.55
CA GLN A 142 -17.38 -1.76 -1.48
C GLN A 142 -17.16 -2.91 -0.49
N LEU A 143 -15.90 -3.20 -0.18
CA LEU A 143 -15.42 -4.22 0.75
C LEU A 143 -14.62 -3.57 1.86
N ARG A 144 -14.63 -4.17 3.05
CA ARG A 144 -13.58 -3.92 4.04
C ARG A 144 -12.42 -4.85 3.76
N TRP A 145 -11.21 -4.32 3.82
CA TRP A 145 -10.03 -5.11 3.52
C TRP A 145 -8.82 -4.64 4.28
N THR A 146 -7.87 -5.54 4.45
CA THR A 146 -6.56 -5.21 5.01
C THR A 146 -5.46 -6.05 4.39
N VAL A 147 -4.30 -5.44 4.26
CA VAL A 147 -3.05 -6.11 3.91
C VAL A 147 -2.14 -6.09 5.12
N VAL A 148 -1.64 -7.25 5.52
CA VAL A 148 -0.67 -7.40 6.60
C VAL A 148 0.45 -8.32 6.14
N ALA A 149 1.70 -7.98 6.46
CA ALA A 149 2.82 -8.79 6.02
C ALA A 149 3.22 -9.82 7.07
N ALA A 150 3.30 -11.08 6.63
CA ALA A 150 3.57 -12.26 7.43
C ALA A 150 5.05 -12.65 7.30
N PRO A 151 5.86 -12.52 8.37
CA PRO A 151 7.27 -12.90 8.36
C PRO A 151 7.50 -14.36 7.97
N ASN A 152 8.53 -14.57 7.16
CA ASN A 152 8.95 -15.89 6.69
C ASN A 152 10.47 -15.90 6.40
N PRO A 153 11.11 -17.08 6.22
CA PRO A 153 12.56 -17.20 6.03
C PRO A 153 13.09 -16.49 4.78
N GLY A 154 12.33 -16.52 3.66
CA GLY A 154 12.76 -15.86 2.42
C GLY A 154 12.80 -14.35 2.57
N TRP A 155 11.74 -13.76 3.11
CA TRP A 155 11.70 -12.33 3.39
C TRP A 155 12.79 -11.91 4.41
N ALA A 156 13.05 -12.71 5.45
CA ALA A 156 14.14 -12.48 6.38
C ALA A 156 15.50 -12.46 5.67
N THR A 157 15.71 -13.36 4.70
CA THR A 157 16.93 -13.40 3.91
C THR A 157 17.12 -12.15 3.06
N GLU A 158 16.06 -11.63 2.46
CA GLU A 158 16.10 -10.36 1.72
C GLU A 158 16.48 -9.17 2.61
N VAL A 159 15.94 -9.12 3.81
CA VAL A 159 16.15 -8.00 4.74
C VAL A 159 17.53 -8.07 5.40
N PHE A 160 17.99 -9.25 5.80
CA PHE A 160 19.18 -9.41 6.65
C PHE A 160 20.34 -10.18 6.00
N GLY A 161 20.14 -10.74 4.80
CA GLY A 161 21.10 -11.64 4.14
C GLY A 161 21.16 -13.04 4.75
N GLU A 162 20.29 -13.36 5.72
CA GLU A 162 20.18 -14.66 6.42
C GLU A 162 18.72 -14.94 6.80
N PRO A 163 18.30 -16.22 6.90
CA PRO A 163 16.90 -16.59 7.14
C PRO A 163 16.50 -16.45 8.63
N ASP A 164 16.87 -15.35 9.27
CA ASP A 164 16.56 -15.06 10.67
C ASP A 164 15.14 -14.50 10.82
N VAL A 165 14.18 -15.41 10.83
CA VAL A 165 12.75 -15.10 10.95
C VAL A 165 12.42 -14.43 12.28
N GLU A 166 13.15 -14.79 13.36
CA GLU A 166 12.88 -14.20 14.67
C GLU A 166 13.24 -12.72 14.70
N ARG A 167 14.40 -12.38 14.14
CA ARG A 167 14.82 -10.98 13.99
C ARG A 167 13.84 -10.20 13.10
N LEU A 168 13.29 -10.83 12.05
CA LEU A 168 12.27 -10.20 11.23
C LEU A 168 10.96 -10.00 12.00
N TRP A 169 10.56 -10.97 12.81
CA TRP A 169 9.40 -10.83 13.69
C TRP A 169 9.55 -9.69 14.69
N GLU A 170 10.72 -9.51 15.29
CA GLU A 170 10.99 -8.39 16.19
C GLU A 170 10.83 -7.04 15.47
N ALA A 171 11.41 -6.90 14.28
CA ALA A 171 11.30 -5.69 13.47
C ALA A 171 9.84 -5.39 13.05
N VAL A 172 9.13 -6.42 12.57
CA VAL A 172 7.72 -6.34 12.18
C VAL A 172 6.83 -6.05 13.40
N ALA A 173 7.07 -6.71 14.53
CA ALA A 173 6.33 -6.46 15.77
C ALA A 173 6.45 -5.00 16.22
N THR A 174 7.64 -4.43 16.16
CA THR A 174 7.86 -3.01 16.48
C THR A 174 7.11 -2.09 15.50
N ALA A 175 7.22 -2.32 14.20
CA ALA A 175 6.54 -1.53 13.18
C ALA A 175 5.01 -1.62 13.29
N MET A 176 4.49 -2.83 13.56
CA MET A 176 3.06 -3.11 13.69
C MET A 176 2.53 -2.88 15.12
N ARG A 177 3.32 -2.35 16.06
CA ARG A 177 2.93 -2.11 17.46
C ARG A 177 2.49 -3.37 18.22
N LEU A 178 2.93 -4.56 17.81
CA LEU A 178 2.63 -5.81 18.50
C LEU A 178 3.40 -5.93 19.84
N ASP A 179 4.38 -5.09 20.04
CA ASP A 179 5.17 -4.93 21.26
C ASP A 179 4.48 -4.10 22.34
N GLU A 180 3.34 -3.48 22.01
CA GLU A 180 2.52 -2.74 22.97
C GLU A 180 1.66 -3.67 23.84
N ALA A 181 1.29 -3.21 25.02
CA ALA A 181 0.44 -3.97 25.94
C ALA A 181 -0.98 -4.24 25.38
N ASP A 182 -1.48 -3.34 24.55
CA ASP A 182 -2.74 -3.48 23.80
C ASP A 182 -2.51 -2.93 22.38
N PRO A 183 -2.08 -3.77 21.43
CA PRO A 183 -1.84 -3.37 20.05
C PRO A 183 -3.08 -2.80 19.35
N VAL A 184 -4.25 -3.32 19.68
CA VAL A 184 -5.53 -2.85 19.10
C VAL A 184 -5.80 -1.42 19.54
N ALA A 185 -5.71 -1.11 20.84
CA ALA A 185 -5.89 0.25 21.34
C ALA A 185 -4.82 1.20 20.80
N SER A 186 -3.56 0.76 20.69
CA SER A 186 -2.47 1.55 20.12
C SER A 186 -2.74 1.93 18.67
N TRP A 187 -3.23 1.01 17.84
CA TRP A 187 -3.61 1.31 16.47
C TRP A 187 -4.86 2.19 16.35
N GLN A 188 -5.85 2.01 17.22
CA GLN A 188 -7.02 2.90 17.27
C GLN A 188 -6.61 4.34 17.58
N GLN A 189 -5.70 4.52 18.52
CA GLN A 189 -5.15 5.84 18.83
C GLN A 189 -4.38 6.42 17.64
N ARG A 190 -3.44 5.65 17.05
CA ARG A 190 -2.66 6.11 15.89
C ARG A 190 -3.55 6.49 14.71
N ASN A 191 -4.57 5.67 14.44
CA ASN A 191 -5.55 5.92 13.40
C ASN A 191 -6.30 7.24 13.64
N ALA A 192 -6.69 7.51 14.88
CA ALA A 192 -7.36 8.77 15.25
C ALA A 192 -6.42 9.98 15.06
N GLU A 193 -5.13 9.86 15.35
CA GLU A 193 -4.10 10.89 15.11
C GLU A 193 -3.93 11.18 13.61
N LEU A 194 -3.78 10.15 12.79
CA LEU A 194 -3.67 10.28 11.33
C LEU A 194 -4.93 10.92 10.73
N ALA A 195 -6.11 10.47 11.16
CA ALA A 195 -7.38 11.06 10.75
C ALA A 195 -7.51 12.53 11.16
N ALA A 196 -6.98 12.93 12.33
CA ALA A 196 -6.97 14.32 12.76
C ALA A 196 -6.04 15.16 11.89
N ARG A 197 -4.85 14.66 11.54
CA ARG A 197 -3.93 15.29 10.56
C ARG A 197 -4.61 15.47 9.20
N GLY A 198 -5.31 14.46 8.69
CA GLY A 198 -6.07 14.55 7.43
C GLY A 198 -7.13 15.66 7.47
N ARG A 199 -7.93 15.73 8.57
CA ARG A 199 -8.92 16.80 8.74
C ARG A 199 -8.30 18.18 8.83
N ALA A 200 -7.14 18.32 9.48
CA ALA A 200 -6.42 19.61 9.55
C ALA A 200 -5.96 20.07 8.16
N LEU A 201 -5.48 19.15 7.32
CA LEU A 201 -5.12 19.44 5.93
C LEU A 201 -6.34 19.77 5.07
N ASP A 202 -7.45 19.03 5.22
CA ASP A 202 -8.71 19.31 4.52
C ASP A 202 -9.22 20.73 4.81
N ALA A 203 -9.09 21.19 6.06
CA ALA A 203 -9.53 22.52 6.47
C ALA A 203 -8.72 23.68 5.83
N LEU A 204 -7.54 23.39 5.29
CA LEU A 204 -6.68 24.39 4.64
C LEU A 204 -7.06 24.63 3.16
N ASP A 205 -7.86 23.75 2.56
CA ASP A 205 -8.27 23.80 1.13
C ASP A 205 -7.06 24.05 0.21
N LEU A 206 -6.03 23.22 0.37
CA LEU A 206 -4.77 23.40 -0.32
C LEU A 206 -4.93 23.21 -1.84
N ALA A 207 -4.37 24.14 -2.61
CA ALA A 207 -4.32 24.08 -4.07
C ALA A 207 -3.04 23.39 -4.59
N GLU A 208 -1.99 23.36 -3.75
CA GLU A 208 -0.74 22.68 -4.07
C GLU A 208 0.05 22.34 -2.81
N VAL A 209 0.94 21.36 -2.94
CA VAL A 209 1.97 21.00 -1.95
C VAL A 209 3.34 21.04 -2.61
N ARG A 210 4.36 21.41 -1.84
CA ARG A 210 5.75 21.44 -2.29
C ARG A 210 6.64 20.69 -1.33
N TYR A 211 7.39 19.72 -1.88
CA TYR A 211 8.39 18.92 -1.18
C TYR A 211 9.79 19.46 -1.48
N ARG A 212 10.61 19.65 -0.46
CA ARG A 212 12.00 20.13 -0.60
C ARG A 212 12.93 19.39 0.35
N SER A 213 14.02 18.85 -0.22
CA SER A 213 15.15 18.25 0.50
C SER A 213 16.39 18.27 -0.39
N ALA A 214 17.48 17.63 0.04
CA ALA A 214 18.68 17.51 -0.79
C ALA A 214 18.41 16.66 -2.05
N GLY A 215 18.28 17.29 -3.20
CA GLY A 215 17.98 16.65 -4.50
C GLY A 215 16.50 16.54 -4.84
N THR A 216 15.60 16.98 -3.98
CA THR A 216 14.16 17.06 -4.23
C THR A 216 13.68 18.50 -4.15
N ASP A 217 13.05 18.97 -5.22
CA ASP A 217 12.24 20.19 -5.25
C ASP A 217 11.09 19.95 -6.21
N LEU A 218 9.93 19.54 -5.65
CA LEU A 218 8.74 19.15 -6.40
C LEU A 218 7.54 19.94 -5.92
N THR A 219 6.85 20.61 -6.84
CA THR A 219 5.54 21.21 -6.59
C THR A 219 4.47 20.37 -7.27
N VAL A 220 3.42 20.01 -6.52
CA VAL A 220 2.31 19.20 -6.99
C VAL A 220 0.99 19.91 -6.74
N GLY A 221 0.22 20.12 -7.80
CA GLY A 221 -1.11 20.71 -7.70
C GLY A 221 -2.15 19.70 -7.21
N LEU A 222 -3.06 20.19 -6.38
CA LEU A 222 -4.19 19.40 -5.86
C LEU A 222 -5.48 19.75 -6.60
N LEU A 223 -6.44 18.83 -6.55
CA LEU A 223 -7.76 19.00 -7.14
C LEU A 223 -8.67 19.82 -6.21
N PRO A 224 -9.60 20.61 -6.75
CA PRO A 224 -10.69 21.14 -5.94
C PRO A 224 -11.47 20.04 -5.25
N GLY A 225 -11.69 20.16 -3.95
CA GLY A 225 -12.36 19.14 -3.16
C GLY A 225 -11.47 17.94 -2.78
N THR A 226 -10.16 18.09 -2.88
CA THR A 226 -9.18 17.13 -2.33
C THR A 226 -9.54 16.73 -0.90
N ARG A 227 -9.36 15.45 -0.61
CA ARG A 227 -9.50 14.84 0.72
C ARG A 227 -8.21 14.16 1.11
N TRP A 228 -7.69 14.53 2.25
CA TRP A 228 -6.53 13.89 2.84
C TRP A 228 -6.98 12.68 3.67
N THR A 229 -6.52 11.51 3.28
CA THR A 229 -6.83 10.26 3.95
C THR A 229 -5.72 9.94 4.94
N GLY A 230 -6.09 9.80 6.18
CA GLY A 230 -5.24 9.30 7.24
C GLY A 230 -6.12 8.49 8.19
N GLY A 231 -5.66 7.31 8.62
CA GLY A 231 -6.45 6.51 9.51
C GLY A 231 -7.50 5.62 8.86
N GLY A 232 -7.27 5.19 7.64
CA GLY A 232 -8.04 4.14 6.99
C GLY A 232 -9.25 4.60 6.18
N GLY A 233 -10.05 3.63 5.76
CA GLY A 233 -11.26 3.80 4.96
C GLY A 233 -12.54 3.59 5.77
N THR A 234 -13.67 3.84 5.10
CA THR A 234 -15.00 3.57 5.64
C THR A 234 -15.83 2.90 4.55
N ASP A 235 -16.46 1.79 4.85
CA ASP A 235 -17.35 1.11 3.92
C ASP A 235 -18.69 1.87 3.76
N PRO A 236 -19.56 1.50 2.80
CA PRO A 236 -20.84 2.18 2.59
C PRO A 236 -21.80 2.10 3.78
N ASP A 237 -21.60 1.18 4.71
CA ASP A 237 -22.39 1.03 5.92
C ASP A 237 -21.85 1.87 7.09
N GLY A 238 -20.78 2.64 6.86
CA GLY A 238 -20.14 3.51 7.84
C GLY A 238 -19.15 2.80 8.78
N LEU A 239 -18.77 1.56 8.48
CA LEU A 239 -17.81 0.81 9.26
C LEU A 239 -16.38 1.16 8.83
N ALA A 240 -15.59 1.64 9.76
CA ALA A 240 -14.18 1.95 9.53
C ALA A 240 -13.35 0.67 9.39
N PHE A 241 -12.33 0.70 8.54
CA PHE A 241 -11.33 -0.36 8.38
C PHE A 241 -9.96 0.26 8.06
N LEU A 242 -8.88 -0.49 8.25
CA LEU A 242 -7.53 -0.04 7.98
C LEU A 242 -6.92 -0.89 6.85
N PRO A 243 -6.83 -0.34 5.62
CA PRO A 243 -6.40 -1.09 4.45
C PRO A 243 -5.00 -1.70 4.57
N ASN A 244 -4.09 -0.97 5.22
CA ASN A 244 -2.69 -1.37 5.37
C ASN A 244 -2.29 -1.34 6.85
N ILE A 245 -1.65 -2.40 7.33
CA ILE A 245 -0.97 -2.41 8.63
C ILE A 245 0.46 -2.95 8.43
N PRO A 246 1.48 -2.12 8.70
CA PRO A 246 1.42 -0.79 9.28
C PRO A 246 1.01 0.30 8.27
N THR A 247 0.53 1.46 8.78
CA THR A 247 0.39 2.71 8.04
C THR A 247 0.76 3.88 8.97
N GLU A 248 1.56 4.81 8.47
CA GLU A 248 2.05 5.95 9.25
C GLU A 248 1.83 7.27 8.51
N GLU A 249 1.04 7.24 7.46
CA GLU A 249 0.89 8.30 6.46
C GLU A 249 -0.44 9.05 6.54
N VAL A 250 -0.40 10.25 5.95
CA VAL A 250 -1.59 10.97 5.47
C VAL A 250 -1.37 11.30 4.00
N PHE A 251 -2.26 10.83 3.14
CA PHE A 251 -2.09 10.92 1.69
C PHE A 251 -3.31 11.47 0.96
N THR A 252 -3.11 11.85 -0.30
CA THR A 252 -4.19 12.24 -1.20
C THR A 252 -3.80 12.00 -2.66
N SER A 253 -4.79 12.09 -3.56
CA SER A 253 -4.54 12.02 -5.00
C SER A 253 -4.41 13.43 -5.59
N PRO A 254 -3.28 13.72 -6.28
CA PRO A 254 -3.04 15.01 -6.92
C PRO A 254 -3.78 15.19 -8.24
N ASP A 255 -3.74 16.40 -8.77
CA ASP A 255 -4.08 16.65 -10.17
C ASP A 255 -2.94 16.15 -11.07
N ARG A 256 -3.20 15.06 -11.82
CA ARG A 256 -2.22 14.43 -12.72
C ARG A 256 -1.55 15.37 -13.72
N ARG A 257 -2.13 16.56 -13.96
CA ARG A 257 -1.67 17.57 -14.94
C ARG A 257 -0.71 18.58 -14.32
N ARG A 258 -0.49 18.54 -12.98
CA ARG A 258 0.17 19.60 -12.23
C ARG A 258 1.25 19.06 -11.29
N ALA A 259 2.34 18.61 -11.86
CA ALA A 259 3.55 18.26 -11.14
C ALA A 259 4.76 18.83 -11.89
N ASP A 260 5.54 19.66 -11.24
CA ASP A 260 6.73 20.29 -11.81
C ASP A 260 7.89 20.25 -10.83
N GLY A 261 9.06 19.83 -11.30
CA GLY A 261 10.27 19.73 -10.48
C GLY A 261 10.95 18.37 -10.54
N THR A 262 11.77 18.10 -9.56
CA THR A 262 12.60 16.88 -9.51
C THR A 262 12.47 16.24 -8.13
N ILE A 263 12.42 14.92 -8.11
CA ILE A 263 12.55 14.10 -6.90
C ILE A 263 13.81 13.24 -6.98
N ARG A 264 14.43 13.05 -5.83
CA ARG A 264 15.46 12.06 -5.61
C ARG A 264 15.02 11.12 -4.51
N LEU A 265 15.03 9.83 -4.81
CA LEU A 265 14.68 8.80 -3.84
C LEU A 265 15.71 8.72 -2.72
N THR A 266 15.22 8.55 -1.50
CA THR A 266 16.04 8.33 -0.30
C THR A 266 16.16 6.86 0.06
N LYS A 267 15.29 6.02 -0.51
CA LYS A 267 15.30 4.56 -0.38
C LYS A 267 15.31 3.89 -1.76
N PRO A 268 15.90 2.71 -1.90
CA PRO A 268 15.73 1.88 -3.10
C PRO A 268 14.24 1.54 -3.31
N VAL A 269 13.86 1.27 -4.56
CA VAL A 269 12.52 0.78 -4.91
C VAL A 269 12.63 -0.45 -5.81
N ILE A 270 11.67 -1.36 -5.72
CA ILE A 270 11.60 -2.53 -6.59
C ILE A 270 10.61 -2.24 -7.72
N VAL A 271 11.09 -2.24 -8.96
CA VAL A 271 10.29 -2.02 -10.16
C VAL A 271 10.49 -3.17 -11.13
N GLY A 272 9.40 -3.87 -11.46
CA GLY A 272 9.48 -5.03 -12.36
C GLY A 272 10.37 -6.17 -11.85
N GLY A 273 10.47 -6.35 -10.53
CA GLY A 273 11.32 -7.34 -9.89
C GLY A 273 12.81 -6.93 -9.79
N GLN A 274 13.18 -5.70 -10.18
CA GLN A 274 14.55 -5.21 -10.09
C GLN A 274 14.68 -4.11 -9.05
N VAL A 275 15.73 -4.17 -8.26
CA VAL A 275 16.09 -3.10 -7.30
C VAL A 275 16.64 -1.89 -8.07
N VAL A 276 16.02 -0.74 -7.87
CA VAL A 276 16.40 0.55 -8.45
C VAL A 276 17.00 1.43 -7.37
N GLU A 277 18.27 1.83 -7.58
CA GLU A 277 19.01 2.64 -6.60
C GLU A 277 19.35 4.03 -7.15
N GLY A 278 19.35 5.02 -6.27
CA GLY A 278 19.75 6.39 -6.61
C GLY A 278 18.89 7.03 -7.69
N LEU A 279 17.61 6.65 -7.74
CA LEU A 279 16.65 7.13 -8.74
C LEU A 279 16.39 8.63 -8.55
N THR A 280 16.45 9.34 -9.67
CA THR A 280 16.04 10.74 -9.80
C THR A 280 15.03 10.83 -10.94
N VAL A 281 13.90 11.47 -10.69
CA VAL A 281 12.79 11.63 -11.64
C VAL A 281 12.45 13.10 -11.79
N THR A 282 12.32 13.57 -13.04
CA THR A 282 11.93 14.95 -13.34
C THR A 282 10.52 14.99 -13.91
N PHE A 283 9.71 15.91 -13.38
CA PHE A 283 8.34 16.18 -13.80
C PHE A 283 8.24 17.53 -14.51
N SER A 284 7.43 17.60 -15.54
CA SER A 284 7.01 18.84 -16.18
C SER A 284 5.58 18.73 -16.69
N GLY A 285 4.74 19.70 -16.29
CA GLY A 285 3.32 19.73 -16.65
C GLY A 285 2.58 18.46 -16.27
N GLY A 286 2.86 17.89 -15.10
CA GLY A 286 2.24 16.68 -14.57
C GLY A 286 2.80 15.36 -15.10
N ARG A 287 3.81 15.38 -15.97
CA ARG A 287 4.36 14.16 -16.57
C ARG A 287 5.83 13.96 -16.24
N ILE A 288 6.22 12.71 -16.06
CA ILE A 288 7.62 12.31 -15.97
C ILE A 288 8.27 12.48 -17.34
N THR A 289 9.30 13.34 -17.39
CA THR A 289 10.04 13.70 -18.60
C THR A 289 11.43 13.12 -18.64
N ASP A 290 12.06 12.89 -17.48
CA ASP A 290 13.37 12.28 -17.38
C ASP A 290 13.50 11.34 -16.19
N VAL A 291 14.32 10.29 -16.35
CA VAL A 291 14.58 9.27 -15.34
C VAL A 291 16.06 8.90 -15.40
N THR A 292 16.77 9.09 -14.29
CA THR A 292 18.13 8.64 -14.10
C THR A 292 18.26 7.85 -12.79
N ALA A 293 19.14 6.85 -12.76
CA ALA A 293 19.39 6.04 -11.57
C ALA A 293 20.83 5.53 -11.57
N ALA A 294 21.33 5.13 -10.41
CA ALA A 294 22.60 4.44 -10.28
C ALA A 294 22.49 3.01 -10.85
N SER A 295 21.33 2.35 -10.61
CA SER A 295 21.01 1.03 -11.18
C SER A 295 19.50 0.93 -11.45
N GLY A 296 19.09 0.08 -12.40
CA GLY A 296 17.67 -0.26 -12.65
C GLY A 296 16.83 0.79 -13.40
N ALA A 297 17.40 1.86 -13.95
CA ALA A 297 16.64 2.91 -14.67
C ALA A 297 15.78 2.37 -15.83
N GLU A 298 16.22 1.31 -16.50
CA GLU A 298 15.50 0.72 -17.64
C GLU A 298 14.17 0.07 -17.19
N SER A 299 14.13 -0.55 -16.01
CA SER A 299 12.88 -1.12 -15.45
C SER A 299 11.85 -0.03 -15.17
N VAL A 300 12.29 1.13 -14.65
CA VAL A 300 11.41 2.30 -14.47
C VAL A 300 10.89 2.80 -15.82
N ARG A 301 11.79 2.98 -16.82
CA ARG A 301 11.37 3.42 -18.15
C ARG A 301 10.42 2.45 -18.83
N ALA A 302 10.62 1.14 -18.64
CA ALA A 302 9.71 0.11 -19.15
C ALA A 302 8.33 0.22 -18.49
N GLN A 303 8.27 0.38 -17.17
CA GLN A 303 7.02 0.55 -16.43
C GLN A 303 6.28 1.82 -16.85
N LEU A 304 6.99 2.95 -17.03
CA LEU A 304 6.42 4.22 -17.51
C LEU A 304 5.85 4.15 -18.94
N ASN A 305 6.10 3.08 -19.67
CA ASN A 305 5.53 2.82 -20.99
C ASN A 305 4.36 1.82 -20.95
N THR A 306 3.89 1.40 -19.78
CA THR A 306 2.76 0.48 -19.64
C THR A 306 1.48 1.09 -20.20
N ASP A 307 1.19 2.35 -19.84
CA ASP A 307 0.07 3.13 -20.35
C ASP A 307 0.35 4.64 -20.21
N ASP A 308 -0.57 5.47 -20.67
CA ASP A 308 -0.39 6.93 -20.64
C ASP A 308 -0.36 7.50 -19.20
N GLY A 309 -1.13 6.90 -18.29
CA GLY A 309 -1.20 7.30 -16.89
C GLY A 309 0.05 6.95 -16.08
N ALA A 310 0.83 5.95 -16.51
CA ALA A 310 2.05 5.53 -15.81
C ALA A 310 3.09 6.66 -15.64
N ARG A 311 2.98 7.74 -16.43
CA ARG A 311 3.90 8.90 -16.39
C ARG A 311 3.43 10.05 -15.52
N SER A 312 2.29 9.94 -14.86
CA SER A 312 1.73 11.00 -14.03
C SER A 312 1.55 10.52 -12.59
N LEU A 313 1.56 11.44 -11.64
CA LEU A 313 1.33 11.10 -10.24
C LEU A 313 -0.11 10.63 -10.01
N GLY A 314 -0.27 9.65 -9.14
CA GLY A 314 -1.53 9.16 -8.59
C GLY A 314 -1.68 9.44 -7.10
N GLU A 315 -0.55 9.66 -6.42
CA GLU A 315 -0.52 9.88 -4.98
C GLU A 315 0.57 10.85 -4.55
N VAL A 316 0.29 11.58 -3.47
CA VAL A 316 1.24 12.33 -2.65
C VAL A 316 0.98 12.02 -1.19
N SER A 317 2.02 11.68 -0.45
CA SER A 317 1.94 11.23 0.94
C SER A 317 2.85 12.03 1.86
N LEU A 318 2.41 12.16 3.10
CA LEU A 318 3.07 12.85 4.20
C LEU A 318 3.31 11.87 5.34
N VAL A 319 4.56 11.55 5.57
CA VAL A 319 5.05 10.73 6.68
C VAL A 319 6.15 11.49 7.37
N ASP A 320 6.10 11.59 8.70
CA ASP A 320 7.14 12.24 9.49
C ASP A 320 8.13 11.22 10.09
N ARG A 321 9.24 11.72 10.63
CA ARG A 321 10.28 10.91 11.28
C ARG A 321 9.82 10.12 12.50
N ASP A 322 8.61 10.38 13.02
CA ASP A 322 8.04 9.66 14.14
C ASP A 322 7.44 8.31 13.73
N SER A 323 7.36 8.03 12.41
CA SER A 323 7.08 6.69 11.91
C SER A 323 7.97 5.65 12.57
N ARG A 324 7.38 4.56 13.08
CA ARG A 324 8.14 3.44 13.65
C ARG A 324 9.02 2.76 12.62
N ILE A 325 8.61 2.79 11.35
CA ILE A 325 9.38 2.24 10.22
C ILE A 325 10.59 3.12 9.92
N ALA A 326 10.42 4.45 9.90
CA ALA A 326 11.53 5.38 9.75
C ALA A 326 12.57 5.19 10.86
N ARG A 327 12.12 5.09 12.12
CA ARG A 327 12.99 4.90 13.30
C ARG A 327 13.69 3.55 13.35
N ALA A 328 13.10 2.50 12.78
CA ALA A 328 13.73 1.18 12.72
C ALA A 328 15.02 1.20 11.87
N GLY A 329 15.12 2.10 10.90
CA GLY A 329 16.28 2.20 10.01
C GLY A 329 16.53 0.96 9.15
N ILE A 330 15.54 0.09 9.00
CA ILE A 330 15.56 -1.15 8.24
C ILE A 330 14.90 -0.90 6.89
N LEU A 331 15.49 -1.41 5.81
CA LEU A 331 14.83 -1.56 4.52
C LEU A 331 14.17 -2.94 4.52
N PHE A 332 12.85 -2.97 4.52
CA PHE A 332 12.10 -4.23 4.62
C PHE A 332 11.98 -4.97 3.28
N HIS A 333 12.33 -4.36 2.17
CA HIS A 333 12.09 -4.91 0.82
C HIS A 333 10.60 -5.30 0.63
N ASN A 334 9.73 -4.52 1.24
CA ASN A 334 8.29 -4.70 1.20
C ASN A 334 7.61 -3.32 1.19
N THR A 335 6.94 -2.98 0.10
CA THR A 335 6.33 -1.66 -0.11
C THR A 335 5.41 -1.26 1.03
N LEU A 336 4.59 -2.18 1.58
CA LEU A 336 3.72 -1.94 2.72
C LEU A 336 4.43 -1.31 3.94
N PHE A 337 5.73 -1.62 4.12
CA PHE A 337 6.55 -1.04 5.17
C PHE A 337 7.34 0.15 4.64
N ASP A 338 8.09 -0.03 3.55
CA ASP A 338 9.12 0.92 3.12
C ASP A 338 8.53 2.26 2.69
N GLU A 339 7.31 2.31 2.14
CA GLU A 339 6.59 3.55 1.83
C GLU A 339 6.35 4.41 3.08
N ASN A 340 6.13 3.76 4.23
CA ASN A 340 5.90 4.41 5.51
C ASN A 340 7.20 4.87 6.23
N ALA A 341 8.36 4.75 5.58
CA ALA A 341 9.64 5.23 6.11
C ALA A 341 9.86 6.74 5.91
N GLY A 342 8.98 7.44 5.18
CA GLY A 342 9.09 8.87 4.94
C GLY A 342 8.07 9.37 3.92
N CYS A 343 8.00 10.69 3.71
CA CYS A 343 7.18 11.23 2.64
C CYS A 343 7.46 10.51 1.33
N HIS A 344 6.41 10.17 0.60
CA HIS A 344 6.54 9.49 -0.67
C HIS A 344 5.55 10.06 -1.70
N VAL A 345 5.76 9.71 -2.94
CA VAL A 345 4.82 9.97 -4.03
C VAL A 345 4.67 8.68 -4.84
N ALA A 346 3.51 8.47 -5.45
CA ALA A 346 3.34 7.38 -6.40
C ALA A 346 3.01 7.89 -7.78
N TRP A 347 3.62 7.30 -8.81
CA TRP A 347 3.12 7.46 -10.17
C TRP A 347 2.14 6.34 -10.52
N GLY A 348 1.19 6.67 -11.39
CA GLY A 348 0.17 5.73 -11.84
C GLY A 348 -1.20 5.98 -11.25
N GLN A 349 -1.89 4.94 -10.81
CA GLN A 349 -3.29 4.96 -10.40
C GLN A 349 -3.56 5.89 -9.22
N SER A 350 -4.62 6.71 -9.33
CA SER A 350 -5.16 7.56 -8.24
C SER A 350 -6.26 6.85 -7.44
N PHE A 351 -6.58 7.41 -6.28
CA PHE A 351 -7.66 6.94 -5.39
C PHE A 351 -8.91 7.82 -5.53
N PRO A 352 -10.04 7.27 -6.01
CA PRO A 352 -11.28 8.05 -6.20
C PRO A 352 -11.82 8.68 -4.91
N PHE A 353 -11.64 8.00 -3.77
CA PHE A 353 -12.10 8.48 -2.46
C PHE A 353 -11.32 9.69 -1.94
N ALA A 354 -10.13 9.96 -2.50
CA ALA A 354 -9.31 11.12 -2.13
C ALA A 354 -9.82 12.46 -2.73
N VAL A 355 -10.98 12.46 -3.35
CA VAL A 355 -11.65 13.67 -3.87
C VAL A 355 -13.15 13.60 -3.56
N THR A 356 -13.71 14.70 -3.10
CA THR A 356 -15.15 14.83 -2.79
C THR A 356 -16.00 14.43 -4.00
N GLY A 357 -16.91 13.47 -3.81
CA GLY A 357 -17.76 12.93 -4.87
C GLY A 357 -17.03 12.11 -5.94
N GLY A 358 -15.76 11.76 -5.72
CA GLY A 358 -14.99 10.97 -6.69
C GLY A 358 -15.49 9.53 -6.82
N LEU A 359 -16.03 8.94 -5.75
CA LEU A 359 -16.63 7.60 -5.79
C LEU A 359 -17.90 7.55 -6.65
N ASP A 360 -18.66 8.66 -6.75
CA ASP A 360 -19.90 8.75 -7.51
C ASP A 360 -19.68 8.95 -9.03
N LYS A 361 -18.43 9.17 -9.45
CA LYS A 361 -18.06 9.46 -10.84
C LYS A 361 -17.66 8.19 -11.59
N SER A 362 -17.92 8.14 -12.89
CA SER A 362 -17.33 7.15 -13.78
C SER A 362 -15.81 7.32 -13.88
N GLU A 363 -15.12 6.32 -14.38
CA GLU A 363 -13.68 6.37 -14.60
C GLU A 363 -13.28 7.52 -15.55
N GLU A 364 -14.04 7.73 -16.60
CA GLU A 364 -13.86 8.83 -17.55
C GLU A 364 -14.02 10.20 -16.88
N GLU A 365 -15.08 10.39 -16.10
CA GLU A 365 -15.33 11.64 -15.36
C GLU A 365 -14.23 11.92 -14.32
N ARG A 366 -13.72 10.87 -13.66
CA ARG A 366 -12.56 10.97 -12.74
C ARG A 366 -11.32 11.45 -13.48
N TYR A 367 -11.06 10.89 -14.66
CA TYR A 367 -9.92 11.29 -15.48
C TYR A 367 -10.05 12.72 -16.00
N GLU A 368 -11.26 13.16 -16.37
CA GLU A 368 -11.55 14.52 -16.85
C GLU A 368 -11.32 15.57 -15.75
N ILE A 369 -11.73 15.32 -14.53
CA ILE A 369 -11.45 16.23 -13.40
C ILE A 369 -9.98 16.30 -13.02
N GLY A 370 -9.16 15.31 -13.40
CA GLY A 370 -7.72 15.31 -13.18
C GLY A 370 -7.16 14.17 -12.32
N LEU A 371 -8.01 13.24 -11.86
CA LEU A 371 -7.52 12.00 -11.27
C LEU A 371 -6.82 11.15 -12.34
N ASN A 372 -5.75 10.48 -11.95
CA ASN A 372 -4.99 9.64 -12.86
C ASN A 372 -5.57 8.23 -12.94
N ARG A 373 -5.42 7.61 -14.11
CA ARG A 373 -5.82 6.22 -14.39
C ARG A 373 -4.64 5.47 -14.99
N SER A 374 -4.25 4.37 -14.39
CA SER A 374 -3.16 3.53 -14.85
C SER A 374 -3.32 2.09 -14.37
N ALA A 375 -2.68 1.16 -15.06
CA ALA A 375 -2.52 -0.21 -14.61
C ALA A 375 -1.40 -0.37 -13.56
N VAL A 376 -0.56 0.67 -13.39
CA VAL A 376 0.52 0.68 -12.40
C VAL A 376 0.21 1.64 -11.26
N HIS A 377 0.79 1.37 -10.09
CA HIS A 377 0.89 2.26 -8.94
C HIS A 377 2.22 1.92 -8.26
N THR A 378 3.10 2.90 -8.13
CA THR A 378 4.45 2.65 -7.60
C THR A 378 4.86 3.77 -6.68
N ASP A 379 4.98 3.44 -5.41
CA ASP A 379 5.40 4.33 -4.35
C ASP A 379 6.92 4.48 -4.33
N VAL A 380 7.37 5.72 -4.16
CA VAL A 380 8.78 6.05 -4.10
C VAL A 380 9.06 7.04 -2.96
N VAL A 381 9.89 6.62 -2.02
CA VAL A 381 10.20 7.39 -0.82
C VAL A 381 11.18 8.52 -1.15
N ILE A 382 10.78 9.74 -0.86
CA ILE A 382 11.55 10.97 -1.04
C ILE A 382 11.83 11.70 0.28
N GLY A 383 11.15 11.27 1.37
CA GLY A 383 11.31 11.77 2.73
C GLY A 383 12.61 11.34 3.40
N GLY A 384 12.96 12.00 4.49
CA GLY A 384 14.15 11.79 5.28
C GLY A 384 14.76 13.10 5.75
N GLU A 385 15.98 13.04 6.25
CA GLU A 385 16.69 14.21 6.83
C GLU A 385 16.62 15.45 5.94
N GLY A 386 16.18 16.57 6.51
CA GLY A 386 16.03 17.85 5.83
C GLY A 386 14.78 17.97 4.95
N MET A 387 13.84 17.02 4.99
CA MET A 387 12.58 17.14 4.26
C MET A 387 11.72 18.25 4.84
N ALA A 388 11.33 19.17 3.97
CA ALA A 388 10.35 20.21 4.27
C ALA A 388 9.18 20.11 3.31
N VAL A 389 7.96 20.19 3.84
CA VAL A 389 6.74 20.21 3.04
C VAL A 389 5.91 21.44 3.40
N THR A 390 5.53 22.20 2.37
CA THR A 390 4.64 23.35 2.49
C THR A 390 3.39 23.14 1.65
N GLY A 391 2.26 23.61 2.14
CA GLY A 391 1.01 23.66 1.40
C GLY A 391 0.61 25.10 1.12
N THR A 392 0.08 25.37 -0.09
CA THR A 392 -0.44 26.70 -0.47
C THR A 392 -1.94 26.58 -0.77
N GLY A 393 -2.73 27.39 -0.10
CA GLY A 393 -4.18 27.49 -0.25
C GLY A 393 -4.68 28.93 -0.20
N PRO A 394 -6.01 29.16 -0.08
CA PRO A 394 -6.60 30.50 -0.05
C PRO A 394 -6.06 31.40 1.08
N ALA A 395 -5.66 30.80 2.20
CA ALA A 395 -5.11 31.51 3.36
C ALA A 395 -3.60 31.83 3.23
N GLY A 396 -2.95 31.43 2.13
CA GLY A 396 -1.52 31.57 1.92
C GLY A 396 -0.77 30.23 2.06
N THR A 397 0.54 30.33 2.31
CA THR A 397 1.42 29.17 2.45
C THR A 397 1.61 28.81 3.92
N VAL A 398 1.49 27.53 4.25
CA VAL A 398 1.71 26.98 5.59
C VAL A 398 2.80 25.90 5.55
N GLU A 399 3.56 25.76 6.63
CA GLU A 399 4.46 24.63 6.80
C GLU A 399 3.69 23.44 7.38
N ILE A 400 3.89 22.27 6.78
CA ILE A 400 3.29 21.02 7.21
C ILE A 400 4.35 20.15 7.88
N ILE A 401 5.50 19.99 7.21
CA ILE A 401 6.67 19.24 7.70
C ILE A 401 7.89 20.17 7.61
N ARG A 402 8.70 20.18 8.67
CA ARG A 402 9.97 20.90 8.75
C ARG A 402 11.03 19.95 9.28
N ASP A 403 12.12 19.78 8.54
CA ASP A 403 13.22 18.89 8.90
C ASP A 403 12.71 17.48 9.29
N ASP A 404 11.84 16.94 8.44
CA ASP A 404 11.19 15.63 8.58
C ASP A 404 10.27 15.50 9.83
N GLU A 405 9.91 16.60 10.47
CA GLU A 405 9.03 16.65 11.63
C GLU A 405 7.68 17.31 11.29
N TRP A 406 6.58 16.68 11.71
CA TRP A 406 5.25 17.26 11.55
C TRP A 406 5.08 18.50 12.43
N VAL A 407 4.83 19.66 11.83
CA VAL A 407 4.72 20.96 12.53
C VAL A 407 3.34 21.62 12.40
N LEU A 408 2.50 21.13 11.51
CA LEU A 408 1.13 21.64 11.38
C LEU A 408 0.32 21.26 12.64
N GLN A 409 -0.34 22.26 13.24
CA GLN A 409 -1.21 22.04 14.39
C GLN A 409 -2.46 21.24 13.98
N VAL A 410 -2.85 20.27 14.82
CA VAL A 410 -3.94 19.33 14.59
C VAL A 410 -5.03 19.51 15.63
#